data_655d65dba96eaf3dafbbe20d7a0cd641
#
_entry.id   655d65dba96eaf3dafbbe20d7a0cd641
#
_cell.length_a   1.000
_cell.length_b   1.000
_cell.length_c   1.000
_cell.angle_alpha   90.00
_cell.angle_beta   90.00
_cell.angle_gamma   90.00
#
_symmetry.space_group_name_H-M   'P 1'
#
loop_
_entity.id
_entity.type
_entity.pdbx_description
1 polymer ?
#
loop_
_entity_poly.entity_id
_entity_poly.type
_entity_poly.pdbx_seq_one_letter_code
_entity_poly.pdbx_strand_id
1 'polypeptide(L)'
;MSQGRIAFQGELGANSHEACVAAFPDMTPVAHPTFEEAFEAIKTGDCQLGMIPVENSIAGRVADVHHLLPNSGLKIIGERFKPIHFQLMVNPGVRLEAVKTVASMPIALAQCRGTIRRLKLKTEQVGDTALSAKLLSEHPDPAKAAIAPALAAELYGLEIVARDIEDTHNNTTRFLVMTAEKAPAPPPFTSPCVTSFVFRVRNMPAALYKAMGGFATNGVNMTKLESYMENGAFTATFFYAEVDGRPEDRSLALAFEELQFFSEQFEILGVYPADPFRTRV
;
A
#
# COMPACT_ATOMS: atom_id res chain seq x y z
N MET A 1 14.68 -4.45 -25.89
CA MET A 1 14.42 -3.38 -24.92
C MET A 1 14.44 -4.01 -23.54
N SER A 2 15.18 -3.47 -22.57
CA SER A 2 15.16 -4.02 -21.20
C SER A 2 13.75 -3.90 -20.66
N GLN A 3 13.21 -4.98 -20.14
CA GLN A 3 11.92 -5.02 -19.48
C GLN A 3 11.99 -4.06 -18.28
N GLY A 4 11.02 -3.15 -18.11
CA GLY A 4 10.99 -2.20 -16.99
C GLY A 4 10.93 -2.94 -15.65
N ARG A 5 11.45 -2.32 -14.59
CA ARG A 5 11.49 -2.90 -13.23
C ARG A 5 10.57 -2.11 -12.29
N ILE A 6 9.84 -2.82 -11.43
CA ILE A 6 8.96 -2.23 -10.43
C ILE A 6 9.32 -2.71 -9.03
N ALA A 7 9.70 -1.77 -8.15
CA ALA A 7 10.07 -2.06 -6.78
C ALA A 7 8.84 -2.33 -5.89
N PHE A 8 8.97 -3.24 -4.96
CA PHE A 8 8.02 -3.44 -3.87
C PHE A 8 8.74 -3.91 -2.61
N GLN A 9 8.14 -3.69 -1.45
CA GLN A 9 8.65 -4.23 -0.19
C GLN A 9 8.04 -5.60 0.10
N GLY A 10 8.87 -6.53 0.57
CA GLY A 10 8.50 -7.88 0.99
C GLY A 10 9.18 -8.96 0.16
N GLU A 11 8.70 -10.20 0.29
CA GLU A 11 9.18 -11.36 -0.44
C GLU A 11 8.42 -11.58 -1.75
N LEU A 12 9.02 -12.31 -2.70
CA LEU A 12 8.32 -12.78 -3.89
C LEU A 12 7.11 -13.65 -3.47
N GLY A 13 5.96 -13.43 -4.08
CA GLY A 13 4.71 -14.09 -3.69
C GLY A 13 3.86 -13.32 -2.67
N ALA A 14 4.36 -12.21 -2.12
CA ALA A 14 3.58 -11.34 -1.23
C ALA A 14 2.46 -10.58 -1.98
N ASN A 15 1.53 -9.99 -1.23
CA ASN A 15 0.44 -9.18 -1.80
C ASN A 15 0.93 -8.03 -2.68
N SER A 16 2.06 -7.41 -2.32
CA SER A 16 2.69 -6.36 -3.13
C SER A 16 3.21 -6.91 -4.46
N HIS A 17 3.78 -8.14 -4.47
CA HIS A 17 4.19 -8.81 -5.71
C HIS A 17 2.99 -9.09 -6.61
N GLU A 18 1.90 -9.66 -6.08
CA GLU A 18 0.68 -9.90 -6.85
C GLU A 18 0.11 -8.58 -7.43
N ALA A 19 0.18 -7.48 -6.67
CA ALA A 19 -0.25 -6.15 -7.14
C ALA A 19 0.62 -5.67 -8.32
N CYS A 20 1.95 -5.89 -8.28
CA CYS A 20 2.85 -5.57 -9.38
C CYS A 20 2.48 -6.35 -10.66
N VAL A 21 2.37 -7.67 -10.55
CA VAL A 21 2.06 -8.56 -11.69
C VAL A 21 0.70 -8.23 -12.31
N ALA A 22 -0.31 -8.00 -11.47
CA ALA A 22 -1.66 -7.68 -11.94
C ALA A 22 -1.76 -6.32 -12.63
N ALA A 23 -1.03 -5.31 -12.13
CA ALA A 23 -1.11 -3.94 -12.67
C ALA A 23 -0.13 -3.69 -13.82
N PHE A 24 1.01 -4.37 -13.82
CA PHE A 24 2.13 -4.16 -14.76
C PHE A 24 2.72 -5.49 -15.21
N PRO A 25 1.98 -6.30 -15.99
CA PRO A 25 2.40 -7.66 -16.38
C PRO A 25 3.69 -7.68 -17.24
N ASP A 26 4.00 -6.55 -17.90
CA ASP A 26 5.19 -6.41 -18.75
C ASP A 26 6.43 -5.92 -17.97
N MET A 27 6.32 -5.67 -16.66
CA MET A 27 7.44 -5.24 -15.83
C MET A 27 7.94 -6.38 -14.95
N THR A 28 9.23 -6.34 -14.61
CA THR A 28 9.85 -7.27 -13.67
C THR A 28 9.68 -6.75 -12.24
N PRO A 29 8.92 -7.42 -11.36
CA PRO A 29 8.85 -7.08 -9.94
C PRO A 29 10.19 -7.33 -9.25
N VAL A 30 10.62 -6.37 -8.41
CA VAL A 30 11.87 -6.46 -7.64
C VAL A 30 11.54 -6.30 -6.16
N ALA A 31 11.80 -7.37 -5.41
CA ALA A 31 11.58 -7.41 -3.98
C ALA A 31 12.68 -6.66 -3.22
N HIS A 32 12.29 -5.88 -2.22
CA HIS A 32 13.20 -5.20 -1.31
C HIS A 32 12.84 -5.56 0.14
N PRO A 33 13.82 -5.79 1.02
CA PRO A 33 13.59 -6.14 2.41
C PRO A 33 12.80 -5.07 3.19
N THR A 34 13.09 -3.78 2.90
CA THR A 34 12.49 -2.65 3.61
C THR A 34 11.83 -1.66 2.64
N PHE A 35 10.97 -0.80 3.16
CA PHE A 35 10.39 0.29 2.37
C PHE A 35 11.45 1.31 1.96
N GLU A 36 12.42 1.61 2.83
CA GLU A 36 13.52 2.51 2.54
C GLU A 36 14.31 2.06 1.31
N GLU A 37 14.63 0.75 1.23
CA GLU A 37 15.34 0.18 0.08
C GLU A 37 14.48 0.24 -1.20
N ALA A 38 13.17 -0.02 -1.10
CA ALA A 38 12.27 0.10 -2.23
C ALA A 38 12.17 1.55 -2.74
N PHE A 39 12.06 2.52 -1.83
CA PHE A 39 12.06 3.95 -2.18
C PHE A 39 13.38 4.38 -2.81
N GLU A 40 14.51 3.92 -2.28
CA GLU A 40 15.83 4.24 -2.82
C GLU A 40 16.04 3.66 -4.23
N ALA A 41 15.57 2.43 -4.48
CA ALA A 41 15.63 1.81 -5.80
C ALA A 41 14.85 2.61 -6.87
N ILE A 42 13.75 3.27 -6.47
CA ILE A 42 13.00 4.15 -7.37
C ILE A 42 13.77 5.46 -7.59
N LYS A 43 14.33 6.06 -6.52
CA LYS A 43 15.08 7.32 -6.59
C LYS A 43 16.31 7.22 -7.46
N THR A 44 17.06 6.13 -7.34
CA THR A 44 18.28 5.87 -8.13
C THR A 44 17.99 5.51 -9.58
N GLY A 45 16.73 5.11 -9.88
CA GLY A 45 16.32 4.63 -11.20
C GLY A 45 16.63 3.15 -11.45
N ASP A 46 17.07 2.40 -10.43
CA ASP A 46 17.21 0.95 -10.50
C ASP A 46 15.86 0.29 -10.79
N CYS A 47 14.79 0.88 -10.28
CA CYS A 47 13.41 0.56 -10.64
C CYS A 47 12.72 1.82 -11.17
N GLN A 48 12.02 1.71 -12.30
CA GLN A 48 11.30 2.82 -12.91
C GLN A 48 10.04 3.19 -12.13
N LEU A 49 9.43 2.19 -11.50
CA LEU A 49 8.21 2.34 -10.70
C LEU A 49 8.37 1.69 -9.33
N GLY A 50 7.48 2.08 -8.40
CA GLY A 50 7.27 1.38 -7.14
C GLY A 50 5.78 1.12 -6.92
N MET A 51 5.46 -0.06 -6.39
CA MET A 51 4.14 -0.47 -5.92
C MET A 51 4.13 -0.45 -4.39
N ILE A 52 3.68 0.66 -3.81
CA ILE A 52 3.86 0.96 -2.39
C ILE A 52 2.51 0.89 -1.66
N PRO A 53 2.30 -0.08 -0.74
CA PRO A 53 1.06 -0.16 0.03
C PRO A 53 0.98 1.00 1.02
N VAL A 54 -0.14 1.73 1.04
CA VAL A 54 -0.33 2.88 1.92
C VAL A 54 -1.37 2.68 3.00
N GLU A 55 -2.38 1.87 2.71
CA GLU A 55 -3.45 1.58 3.65
C GLU A 55 -4.16 0.26 3.33
N ASN A 56 -4.73 -0.34 4.37
CA ASN A 56 -5.55 -1.53 4.28
C ASN A 56 -6.87 -1.28 5.00
N SER A 57 -7.97 -1.72 4.42
CA SER A 57 -9.33 -1.46 4.93
C SER A 57 -9.61 -2.01 6.34
N ILE A 58 -8.82 -2.99 6.80
CA ILE A 58 -8.96 -3.62 8.13
C ILE A 58 -7.83 -3.20 9.06
N ALA A 59 -6.58 -3.22 8.56
CA ALA A 59 -5.39 -2.94 9.36
C ALA A 59 -5.07 -1.44 9.50
N GLY A 60 -5.70 -0.59 8.66
CA GLY A 60 -5.44 0.84 8.64
C GLY A 60 -4.21 1.22 7.84
N ARG A 61 -3.54 2.31 8.21
CA ARG A 61 -2.37 2.86 7.51
C ARG A 61 -1.14 1.98 7.64
N VAL A 62 -0.29 1.98 6.62
CA VAL A 62 1.05 1.40 6.66
C VAL A 62 2.00 2.45 7.25
N ALA A 63 2.33 2.30 8.54
CA ALA A 63 3.03 3.34 9.31
C ALA A 63 4.39 3.73 8.72
N ASP A 64 5.19 2.76 8.29
CA ASP A 64 6.53 3.01 7.74
C ASP A 64 6.47 3.85 6.46
N VAL A 65 5.58 3.49 5.53
CA VAL A 65 5.35 4.26 4.30
C VAL A 65 4.87 5.68 4.61
N HIS A 66 4.00 5.80 5.61
CA HIS A 66 3.47 7.09 6.04
C HIS A 66 4.59 8.06 6.43
N HIS A 67 5.66 7.60 7.08
CA HIS A 67 6.82 8.42 7.42
C HIS A 67 7.73 8.75 6.23
N LEU A 68 7.85 7.84 5.27
CA LEU A 68 8.75 8.00 4.12
C LEU A 68 8.14 8.88 3.02
N LEU A 69 6.84 8.74 2.78
CA LEU A 69 6.15 9.32 1.63
C LEU A 69 6.32 10.84 1.49
N PRO A 70 6.11 11.67 2.54
CA PRO A 70 6.13 13.12 2.40
C PRO A 70 7.48 13.72 1.97
N ASN A 71 8.57 13.07 2.36
CA ASN A 71 9.93 13.54 2.12
C ASN A 71 10.69 12.65 1.11
N SER A 72 9.97 11.81 0.39
CA SER A 72 10.56 10.84 -0.53
C SER A 72 11.21 11.49 -1.76
N GLY A 73 10.72 12.66 -2.20
CA GLY A 73 11.07 13.25 -3.49
C GLY A 73 10.51 12.48 -4.68
N LEU A 74 9.70 11.44 -4.46
CA LEU A 74 9.04 10.67 -5.50
C LEU A 74 7.68 11.28 -5.84
N LYS A 75 7.20 11.01 -7.05
CA LYS A 75 5.87 11.43 -7.52
C LYS A 75 4.91 10.24 -7.59
N ILE A 76 3.67 10.50 -7.22
CA ILE A 76 2.58 9.54 -7.32
C ILE A 76 1.95 9.67 -8.69
N ILE A 77 1.90 8.59 -9.46
CA ILE A 77 1.35 8.57 -10.83
C ILE A 77 0.11 7.69 -10.97
N GLY A 78 -0.29 7.03 -9.90
CA GLY A 78 -1.47 6.16 -9.90
C GLY A 78 -1.72 5.51 -8.56
N GLU A 79 -2.85 4.85 -8.47
CA GLU A 79 -3.21 4.00 -7.34
C GLU A 79 -3.77 2.67 -7.83
N ARG A 80 -3.75 1.65 -6.96
CA ARG A 80 -4.37 0.35 -7.19
C ARG A 80 -4.99 -0.16 -5.90
N PHE A 81 -6.20 -0.68 -6.00
CA PHE A 81 -6.88 -1.39 -4.92
C PHE A 81 -6.84 -2.88 -5.20
N LYS A 82 -6.31 -3.66 -4.26
CA LYS A 82 -6.20 -5.10 -4.39
C LYS A 82 -6.96 -5.79 -3.25
N PRO A 83 -7.99 -6.60 -3.54
CA PRO A 83 -8.56 -7.52 -2.56
C PRO A 83 -7.48 -8.47 -2.02
N ILE A 84 -7.49 -8.69 -0.73
CA ILE A 84 -6.52 -9.55 -0.03
C ILE A 84 -7.21 -10.86 0.30
N HIS A 85 -6.67 -11.94 -0.25
CA HIS A 85 -7.11 -13.31 -0.02
C HIS A 85 -5.96 -14.13 0.56
N PHE A 86 -6.27 -14.91 1.57
CA PHE A 86 -5.29 -15.77 2.22
C PHE A 86 -5.59 -17.24 1.95
N GLN A 87 -4.55 -17.97 1.57
CA GLN A 87 -4.61 -19.39 1.30
C GLN A 87 -3.86 -20.15 2.41
N LEU A 88 -4.40 -21.27 2.85
CA LEU A 88 -3.67 -22.22 3.70
C LEU A 88 -2.94 -23.19 2.78
N MET A 89 -1.64 -23.26 2.90
CA MET A 89 -0.78 -24.07 2.04
C MET A 89 0.16 -24.96 2.83
N VAL A 90 0.49 -26.12 2.24
CA VAL A 90 1.34 -27.15 2.81
C VAL A 90 2.35 -27.66 1.78
N ASN A 91 3.34 -28.44 2.22
CA ASN A 91 4.22 -29.15 1.29
C ASN A 91 3.42 -30.18 0.49
N PRO A 92 3.83 -30.49 -0.76
CA PRO A 92 3.14 -31.44 -1.62
C PRO A 92 2.88 -32.79 -0.97
N GLY A 93 1.64 -33.30 -1.10
CA GLY A 93 1.21 -34.58 -0.54
C GLY A 93 0.90 -34.55 0.96
N VAL A 94 1.04 -33.42 1.66
CA VAL A 94 0.66 -33.30 3.08
C VAL A 94 -0.85 -33.10 3.20
N ARG A 95 -1.49 -33.89 4.04
CA ARG A 95 -2.93 -33.79 4.30
C ARG A 95 -3.20 -32.79 5.42
N LEU A 96 -4.29 -32.05 5.32
CA LEU A 96 -4.68 -31.01 6.29
C LEU A 96 -4.77 -31.55 7.73
N GLU A 97 -5.18 -32.81 7.91
CA GLU A 97 -5.32 -33.46 9.23
C GLU A 97 -3.97 -33.67 9.95
N ALA A 98 -2.86 -33.66 9.21
CA ALA A 98 -1.51 -33.76 9.78
C ALA A 98 -1.01 -32.43 10.35
N VAL A 99 -1.57 -31.30 9.89
CA VAL A 99 -1.12 -29.96 10.26
C VAL A 99 -1.44 -29.64 11.72
N LYS A 100 -0.47 -29.15 12.46
CA LYS A 100 -0.57 -28.74 13.86
C LYS A 100 -0.24 -27.26 14.08
N THR A 101 0.57 -26.69 13.21
CA THR A 101 1.06 -25.32 13.32
C THR A 101 0.91 -24.58 11.99
N VAL A 102 0.54 -23.31 12.06
CA VAL A 102 0.46 -22.44 10.91
C VAL A 102 1.31 -21.20 11.11
N ALA A 103 2.14 -20.86 10.12
CA ALA A 103 3.02 -19.70 10.13
C ALA A 103 2.49 -18.60 9.22
N SER A 104 2.56 -17.35 9.64
CA SER A 104 2.36 -16.15 8.82
C SER A 104 2.72 -14.88 9.62
N MET A 105 2.57 -13.73 8.97
CA MET A 105 2.70 -12.44 9.67
C MET A 105 1.53 -12.23 10.67
N PRO A 106 1.75 -11.46 11.77
CA PRO A 106 0.75 -11.28 12.82
C PRO A 106 -0.62 -10.81 12.32
N ILE A 107 -0.65 -9.88 11.36
CA ILE A 107 -1.89 -9.33 10.79
C ILE A 107 -2.67 -10.41 10.04
N ALA A 108 -2.02 -11.22 9.21
CA ALA A 108 -2.67 -12.31 8.47
C ALA A 108 -3.22 -13.40 9.42
N LEU A 109 -2.45 -13.77 10.44
CA LEU A 109 -2.93 -14.70 11.49
C LEU A 109 -4.15 -14.14 12.22
N ALA A 110 -4.18 -12.84 12.50
CA ALA A 110 -5.33 -12.19 13.15
C ALA A 110 -6.57 -12.16 12.24
N GLN A 111 -6.39 -12.04 10.94
CA GLN A 111 -7.47 -12.00 9.94
C GLN A 111 -8.00 -13.40 9.56
N CYS A 112 -7.28 -14.47 9.92
CA CYS A 112 -7.68 -15.88 9.68
C CYS A 112 -8.02 -16.64 10.97
N ARG A 113 -8.33 -15.91 12.04
CA ARG A 113 -8.49 -16.45 13.39
C ARG A 113 -9.61 -17.50 13.50
N GLY A 114 -10.71 -17.33 12.76
CA GLY A 114 -11.83 -18.26 12.68
C GLY A 114 -11.39 -19.63 12.15
N THR A 115 -10.72 -19.66 11.02
CA THR A 115 -10.20 -20.91 10.43
C THR A 115 -9.12 -21.55 11.29
N ILE A 116 -8.18 -20.76 11.85
CA ILE A 116 -7.14 -21.26 12.77
C ILE A 116 -7.75 -21.97 13.99
N ARG A 117 -8.78 -21.37 14.61
CA ARG A 117 -9.50 -21.98 15.75
C ARG A 117 -10.27 -23.23 15.36
N ARG A 118 -10.99 -23.22 14.24
CA ARG A 118 -11.75 -24.36 13.73
C ARG A 118 -10.85 -25.56 13.49
N LEU A 119 -9.66 -25.33 12.95
CA LEU A 119 -8.66 -26.37 12.68
C LEU A 119 -7.76 -26.67 13.89
N LYS A 120 -7.93 -25.95 15.02
CA LYS A 120 -7.16 -26.12 16.27
C LYS A 120 -5.65 -25.97 16.06
N LEU A 121 -5.22 -25.11 15.16
CA LEU A 121 -3.82 -24.89 14.83
C LEU A 121 -3.14 -23.96 15.85
N LYS A 122 -1.87 -24.23 16.14
CA LYS A 122 -0.97 -23.29 16.83
C LYS A 122 -0.46 -22.27 15.81
N THR A 123 -0.20 -21.05 16.26
CA THR A 123 0.33 -19.98 15.38
C THR A 123 1.82 -19.78 15.61
N GLU A 124 2.57 -19.57 14.52
CA GLU A 124 3.97 -19.17 14.50
C GLU A 124 4.05 -17.84 13.73
N GLN A 125 4.69 -16.82 14.32
CA GLN A 125 4.78 -15.50 13.69
C GLN A 125 6.08 -15.38 12.88
N VAL A 126 5.96 -14.89 11.66
CA VAL A 126 7.07 -14.53 10.77
C VAL A 126 6.88 -13.12 10.22
N GLY A 127 7.93 -12.53 9.65
CA GLY A 127 7.92 -11.14 9.25
C GLY A 127 7.03 -10.79 8.05
N ASP A 128 6.77 -11.75 7.16
CA ASP A 128 5.98 -11.55 5.93
C ASP A 128 5.17 -12.82 5.60
N THR A 129 4.04 -12.65 4.88
CA THR A 129 3.17 -13.77 4.49
C THR A 129 3.88 -14.73 3.53
N ALA A 130 4.50 -14.21 2.48
CA ALA A 130 5.19 -15.04 1.49
C ALA A 130 6.50 -15.65 2.07
N LEU A 131 7.15 -14.97 3.02
CA LEU A 131 8.27 -15.54 3.76
C LEU A 131 7.86 -16.83 4.49
N SER A 132 6.64 -16.90 5.03
CA SER A 132 6.15 -18.14 5.66
C SER A 132 6.07 -19.31 4.67
N ALA A 133 5.65 -19.04 3.45
CA ALA A 133 5.59 -20.04 2.37
C ALA A 133 7.00 -20.46 1.92
N LYS A 134 7.90 -19.50 1.74
CA LYS A 134 9.30 -19.74 1.38
C LYS A 134 9.99 -20.64 2.41
N LEU A 135 9.89 -20.29 3.70
CA LEU A 135 10.48 -21.08 4.79
C LEU A 135 9.91 -22.50 4.85
N LEU A 136 8.59 -22.67 4.60
CA LEU A 136 7.97 -23.98 4.56
C LEU A 136 8.47 -24.82 3.38
N SER A 137 8.77 -24.20 2.23
CA SER A 137 9.33 -24.90 1.08
C SER A 137 10.79 -25.32 1.28
N GLU A 138 11.58 -24.44 1.93
CA GLU A 138 13.00 -24.68 2.23
C GLU A 138 13.19 -25.71 3.35
N HIS A 139 12.22 -25.77 4.28
CA HIS A 139 12.24 -26.66 5.46
C HIS A 139 10.94 -27.47 5.56
N PRO A 140 10.73 -28.48 4.68
CA PRO A 140 9.51 -29.27 4.64
C PRO A 140 9.18 -29.94 5.97
N ASP A 141 7.96 -29.71 6.47
CA ASP A 141 7.44 -30.31 7.71
C ASP A 141 5.95 -30.66 7.52
N PRO A 142 5.57 -31.96 7.61
CA PRO A 142 4.16 -32.36 7.42
C PRO A 142 3.23 -31.85 8.53
N ALA A 143 3.76 -31.38 9.65
CA ALA A 143 2.98 -30.80 10.74
C ALA A 143 2.81 -29.28 10.62
N LYS A 144 3.42 -28.65 9.61
CA LYS A 144 3.37 -27.19 9.40
C LYS A 144 2.60 -26.81 8.13
N ALA A 145 1.96 -25.64 8.20
CA ALA A 145 1.34 -24.95 7.08
C ALA A 145 1.74 -23.48 7.08
N ALA A 146 1.58 -22.82 5.96
CA ALA A 146 1.74 -21.37 5.82
C ALA A 146 0.40 -20.72 5.41
N ILE A 147 0.20 -19.45 5.82
CA ILE A 147 -0.87 -18.59 5.30
C ILE A 147 -0.21 -17.50 4.47
N ALA A 148 -0.50 -17.50 3.16
CA ALA A 148 0.05 -16.56 2.21
C ALA A 148 -0.91 -16.36 1.01
N PRO A 149 -0.64 -15.36 0.11
CA PRO A 149 -1.35 -15.23 -1.16
C PRO A 149 -1.13 -16.46 -2.08
N ALA A 150 -2.04 -16.65 -3.05
CA ALA A 150 -1.98 -17.81 -3.95
C ALA A 150 -0.68 -17.88 -4.77
N LEU A 151 -0.16 -16.73 -5.19
CA LEU A 151 1.11 -16.63 -5.93
C LEU A 151 2.30 -17.23 -5.16
N ALA A 152 2.29 -17.16 -3.83
CA ALA A 152 3.34 -17.78 -3.02
C ALA A 152 3.34 -19.32 -3.16
N ALA A 153 2.15 -19.94 -3.23
CA ALA A 153 2.07 -21.39 -3.44
C ALA A 153 2.66 -21.80 -4.79
N GLU A 154 2.36 -21.04 -5.86
CA GLU A 154 2.89 -21.29 -7.20
C GLU A 154 4.42 -21.15 -7.25
N LEU A 155 4.95 -20.07 -6.67
CA LEU A 155 6.39 -19.78 -6.69
C LEU A 155 7.22 -20.76 -5.86
N TYR A 156 6.69 -21.22 -4.74
CA TYR A 156 7.43 -22.08 -3.80
C TYR A 156 7.03 -23.55 -3.89
N GLY A 157 6.20 -23.93 -4.88
CA GLY A 157 5.81 -25.32 -5.11
C GLY A 157 5.01 -25.94 -3.97
N LEU A 158 4.15 -25.15 -3.30
CA LEU A 158 3.29 -25.59 -2.22
C LEU A 158 1.87 -25.93 -2.72
N GLU A 159 1.16 -26.79 -1.99
CA GLU A 159 -0.23 -27.14 -2.29
C GLU A 159 -1.19 -26.32 -1.41
N ILE A 160 -2.19 -25.68 -2.05
CA ILE A 160 -3.26 -24.97 -1.34
C ILE A 160 -4.30 -26.01 -0.87
N VAL A 161 -4.44 -26.17 0.45
CA VAL A 161 -5.40 -27.11 1.07
C VAL A 161 -6.68 -26.43 1.56
N ALA A 162 -6.69 -25.10 1.71
CA ALA A 162 -7.90 -24.32 1.94
C ALA A 162 -7.74 -22.93 1.33
N ARG A 163 -8.81 -22.44 0.67
CA ARG A 163 -8.85 -21.16 -0.02
C ARG A 163 -9.64 -20.14 0.75
N ASP A 164 -9.24 -18.85 0.60
CA ASP A 164 -9.97 -17.67 1.07
C ASP A 164 -10.39 -17.81 2.53
N ILE A 165 -9.38 -18.08 3.38
CA ILE A 165 -9.55 -18.45 4.77
C ILE A 165 -9.66 -17.25 5.73
N GLU A 166 -9.61 -16.04 5.20
CA GLU A 166 -9.82 -14.80 5.96
C GLU A 166 -11.25 -14.74 6.55
N ASP A 167 -11.35 -14.15 7.75
CA ASP A 167 -12.62 -14.05 8.48
C ASP A 167 -13.57 -12.99 7.86
N THR A 168 -13.04 -12.07 7.04
CA THR A 168 -13.79 -10.95 6.46
C THR A 168 -13.40 -10.76 4.98
N HIS A 169 -14.39 -10.80 4.10
CA HIS A 169 -14.16 -10.70 2.64
C HIS A 169 -13.95 -9.27 2.11
N ASN A 170 -14.10 -8.24 2.96
CA ASN A 170 -13.91 -6.83 2.57
C ASN A 170 -12.48 -6.33 2.85
N ASN A 171 -11.50 -7.22 2.83
CA ASN A 171 -10.11 -6.89 3.04
C ASN A 171 -9.49 -6.39 1.73
N THR A 172 -9.13 -5.12 1.69
CA THR A 172 -8.53 -4.49 0.50
C THR A 172 -7.34 -3.65 0.89
N THR A 173 -6.23 -3.80 0.18
CA THR A 173 -5.05 -2.94 0.33
C THR A 173 -5.00 -1.97 -0.83
N ARG A 174 -4.79 -0.69 -0.50
CA ARG A 174 -4.51 0.36 -1.46
C ARG A 174 -3.02 0.55 -1.61
N PHE A 175 -2.57 0.57 -2.85
CA PHE A 175 -1.20 0.83 -3.26
C PHE A 175 -1.14 2.14 -4.03
N LEU A 176 -0.05 2.90 -3.85
CA LEU A 176 0.34 3.99 -4.73
C LEU A 176 1.38 3.50 -5.72
N VAL A 177 1.24 3.93 -6.97
CA VAL A 177 2.26 3.75 -8.00
C VAL A 177 3.14 4.99 -7.99
N MET A 178 4.41 4.79 -7.69
CA MET A 178 5.37 5.88 -7.50
C MET A 178 6.51 5.83 -8.51
N THR A 179 7.09 6.99 -8.82
CA THR A 179 8.20 7.13 -9.77
C THR A 179 9.14 8.27 -9.34
N ALA A 180 10.36 8.29 -9.86
CA ALA A 180 11.27 9.41 -9.67
C ALA A 180 10.77 10.65 -10.41
N GLU A 181 11.12 11.85 -9.91
CA GLU A 181 10.65 13.13 -10.45
C GLU A 181 10.96 13.34 -11.94
N LYS A 182 12.02 12.70 -12.46
CA LYS A 182 12.45 12.78 -13.87
C LYS A 182 11.66 11.87 -14.82
N ALA A 183 10.69 11.09 -14.32
CA ALA A 183 9.87 10.25 -15.19
C ALA A 183 9.02 11.11 -16.13
N PRO A 184 8.70 10.60 -17.33
CA PRO A 184 7.85 11.32 -18.27
C PRO A 184 6.50 11.65 -17.64
N ALA A 185 5.94 12.81 -17.99
CA ALA A 185 4.61 13.20 -17.53
C ALA A 185 3.57 12.10 -17.86
N PRO A 186 2.66 11.79 -16.96
CA PRO A 186 1.61 10.84 -17.24
C PRO A 186 0.73 11.31 -18.40
N PRO A 187 0.12 10.40 -19.18
CA PRO A 187 -0.76 10.79 -20.27
C PRO A 187 -1.96 11.61 -19.76
N PRO A 188 -2.61 12.41 -20.64
CA PRO A 188 -3.80 13.17 -20.25
C PRO A 188 -4.87 12.26 -19.66
N PHE A 189 -5.43 12.64 -18.51
CA PHE A 189 -6.47 11.87 -17.85
C PHE A 189 -7.84 12.14 -18.48
N THR A 190 -8.55 11.07 -18.80
CA THR A 190 -9.94 11.12 -19.30
C THR A 190 -10.96 10.75 -18.24
N SER A 191 -10.53 10.28 -17.06
CA SER A 191 -11.35 9.86 -15.93
C SER A 191 -11.23 10.83 -14.75
N PRO A 192 -12.08 10.70 -13.72
CA PRO A 192 -11.89 11.40 -12.45
C PRO A 192 -10.48 11.22 -11.92
N CYS A 193 -9.93 12.29 -11.34
CA CYS A 193 -8.57 12.33 -10.84
C CYS A 193 -8.53 12.55 -9.32
N VAL A 194 -7.43 12.12 -8.73
CA VAL A 194 -7.07 12.40 -7.34
C VAL A 194 -5.80 13.26 -7.36
N THR A 195 -5.79 14.31 -6.55
CA THR A 195 -4.59 15.09 -6.26
C THR A 195 -4.12 14.79 -4.84
N SER A 196 -2.91 14.27 -4.71
CA SER A 196 -2.23 14.04 -3.43
C SER A 196 -1.19 15.13 -3.20
N PHE A 197 -1.18 15.68 -2.00
CA PHE A 197 -0.27 16.79 -1.66
C PHE A 197 0.10 16.76 -0.17
N VAL A 198 1.18 17.46 0.16
CA VAL A 198 1.59 17.74 1.53
C VAL A 198 1.60 19.24 1.76
N PHE A 199 1.31 19.64 2.99
CA PHE A 199 1.36 21.03 3.40
C PHE A 199 1.71 21.17 4.87
N ARG A 200 2.35 22.31 5.21
CA ARG A 200 2.67 22.68 6.57
C ARG A 200 1.94 23.97 6.93
N VAL A 201 1.07 23.92 7.91
CA VAL A 201 0.40 25.14 8.41
C VAL A 201 1.30 25.88 9.39
N ARG A 202 1.10 27.18 9.45
CA ARG A 202 1.72 28.04 10.48
C ARG A 202 1.22 27.62 11.84
N ASN A 203 2.09 27.56 12.84
CA ASN A 203 1.72 27.20 14.20
C ASN A 203 0.97 28.37 14.90
N MET A 204 -0.32 28.48 14.60
CA MET A 204 -1.21 29.49 15.17
C MET A 204 -2.60 28.88 15.46
N PRO A 205 -3.38 29.49 16.36
CA PRO A 205 -4.72 29.00 16.68
C PRO A 205 -5.61 28.86 15.43
N ALA A 206 -6.28 27.72 15.31
CA ALA A 206 -7.18 27.36 14.21
C ALA A 206 -6.50 27.32 12.83
N ALA A 207 -5.17 27.13 12.73
CA ALA A 207 -4.46 27.13 11.47
C ALA A 207 -4.98 26.07 10.50
N LEU A 208 -5.15 24.83 10.96
CA LEU A 208 -5.68 23.74 10.14
C LEU A 208 -7.11 24.05 9.65
N TYR A 209 -7.98 24.56 10.53
CA TYR A 209 -9.34 24.93 10.14
C TYR A 209 -9.36 25.98 9.02
N LYS A 210 -8.51 27.02 9.14
CA LYS A 210 -8.38 28.06 8.12
C LYS A 210 -7.85 27.51 6.79
N ALA A 211 -6.82 26.66 6.86
CA ALA A 211 -6.23 26.02 5.70
C ALA A 211 -7.23 25.10 4.97
N MET A 212 -8.14 24.46 5.70
CA MET A 212 -9.17 23.59 5.12
C MET A 212 -10.40 24.35 4.61
N GLY A 213 -10.57 25.61 4.99
CA GLY A 213 -11.75 26.42 4.63
C GLY A 213 -11.97 26.52 3.12
N GLY A 214 -10.90 26.69 2.35
CA GLY A 214 -10.96 26.80 0.88
C GLY A 214 -11.56 25.58 0.19
N PHE A 215 -11.33 24.37 0.71
CA PHE A 215 -11.93 23.16 0.13
C PHE A 215 -13.44 23.13 0.34
N ALA A 216 -13.89 23.49 1.53
CA ALA A 216 -15.33 23.54 1.85
C ALA A 216 -16.07 24.62 1.06
N THR A 217 -15.50 25.84 0.94
CA THR A 217 -16.13 26.98 0.24
C THR A 217 -16.17 26.79 -1.26
N ASN A 218 -15.21 26.04 -1.83
CA ASN A 218 -15.14 25.77 -3.26
C ASN A 218 -15.74 24.39 -3.65
N GLY A 219 -16.35 23.65 -2.71
CA GLY A 219 -17.03 22.38 -2.98
C GLY A 219 -16.08 21.26 -3.39
N VAL A 220 -14.84 21.27 -2.92
CA VAL A 220 -13.84 20.22 -3.18
C VAL A 220 -13.94 19.12 -2.13
N ASN A 221 -14.12 17.89 -2.57
CA ASN A 221 -14.17 16.74 -1.68
C ASN A 221 -12.75 16.33 -1.25
N MET A 222 -12.51 16.25 0.07
CA MET A 222 -11.27 15.74 0.64
C MET A 222 -11.48 14.27 1.03
N THR A 223 -10.71 13.38 0.42
CA THR A 223 -10.83 11.94 0.63
C THR A 223 -9.87 11.40 1.68
N LYS A 224 -8.79 12.15 1.99
CA LYS A 224 -7.81 11.78 3.00
C LYS A 224 -7.16 12.99 3.63
N LEU A 225 -6.92 12.91 4.96
CA LEU A 225 -6.14 13.87 5.71
C LEU A 225 -5.41 13.15 6.84
N GLU A 226 -4.08 13.20 6.82
CA GLU A 226 -3.19 12.59 7.80
C GLU A 226 -2.24 13.63 8.38
N SER A 227 -2.00 13.54 9.68
CA SER A 227 -1.10 14.47 10.37
C SER A 227 0.23 13.80 10.73
N TYR A 228 1.29 14.60 10.73
CA TYR A 228 2.65 14.18 11.09
C TYR A 228 3.18 14.98 12.24
N MET A 229 3.88 14.28 13.13
CA MET A 229 4.72 14.91 14.16
C MET A 229 6.13 14.99 13.62
N GLU A 230 6.76 16.15 13.71
CA GLU A 230 8.11 16.37 13.22
C GLU A 230 9.04 16.77 14.36
N ASN A 231 10.32 16.39 14.24
CA ASN A 231 11.40 16.76 15.14
C ASN A 231 11.11 16.48 16.64
N GLY A 232 10.32 15.43 16.93
CA GLY A 232 9.94 15.08 18.30
C GLY A 232 8.93 16.02 18.96
N ALA A 233 8.37 16.98 18.21
CA ALA A 233 7.31 17.85 18.70
C ALA A 233 5.97 17.13 18.72
N PHE A 234 5.20 17.24 19.81
CA PHE A 234 3.83 16.72 19.88
C PHE A 234 2.78 17.65 19.25
N THR A 235 3.22 18.56 18.37
CA THR A 235 2.35 19.47 17.62
C THR A 235 2.38 19.10 16.16
N ALA A 236 1.25 18.64 15.64
CA ALA A 236 1.12 18.32 14.22
C ALA A 236 0.86 19.61 13.43
N THR A 237 1.85 20.03 12.65
CA THR A 237 1.73 21.14 11.71
C THR A 237 1.90 20.72 10.25
N PHE A 238 2.37 19.51 10.01
CA PHE A 238 2.60 18.93 8.68
C PHE A 238 1.54 17.87 8.38
N PHE A 239 1.00 17.92 7.17
CA PHE A 239 -0.13 17.10 6.76
C PHE A 239 0.07 16.53 5.35
N TYR A 240 -0.42 15.31 5.15
CA TYR A 240 -0.67 14.73 3.84
C TYR A 240 -2.16 14.72 3.59
N ALA A 241 -2.59 15.12 2.40
CA ALA A 241 -3.99 15.11 2.04
C ALA A 241 -4.22 14.64 0.61
N GLU A 242 -5.44 14.17 0.36
CA GLU A 242 -5.92 13.81 -0.97
C GLU A 242 -7.28 14.45 -1.21
N VAL A 243 -7.46 14.97 -2.41
CA VAL A 243 -8.71 15.58 -2.87
C VAL A 243 -9.10 15.04 -4.24
N ASP A 244 -10.39 15.05 -4.52
CA ASP A 244 -10.90 14.80 -5.85
C ASP A 244 -10.67 16.02 -6.75
N GLY A 245 -10.28 15.78 -8.00
CA GLY A 245 -10.06 16.82 -9.00
C GLY A 245 -8.59 17.05 -9.34
N ARG A 246 -8.38 18.01 -10.26
CA ARG A 246 -7.07 18.43 -10.77
C ARG A 246 -6.75 19.84 -10.32
N PRO A 247 -5.48 20.19 -10.10
CA PRO A 247 -5.07 21.56 -9.75
C PRO A 247 -5.55 22.63 -10.74
N GLU A 248 -5.76 22.27 -12.01
CA GLU A 248 -6.25 23.15 -13.06
C GLU A 248 -7.78 23.39 -13.00
N ASP A 249 -8.51 22.56 -12.28
CA ASP A 249 -9.94 22.73 -12.05
C ASP A 249 -10.15 23.99 -11.19
N ARG A 250 -11.01 24.90 -11.62
CA ARG A 250 -11.19 26.22 -10.99
C ARG A 250 -11.48 26.12 -9.48
N SER A 251 -12.30 25.16 -9.07
CA SER A 251 -12.66 24.95 -7.66
C SER A 251 -11.43 24.54 -6.84
N LEU A 252 -10.60 23.61 -7.36
CA LEU A 252 -9.42 23.15 -6.66
C LEU A 252 -8.29 24.20 -6.70
N ALA A 253 -8.13 24.93 -7.81
CA ALA A 253 -7.18 26.04 -7.88
C ALA A 253 -7.45 27.09 -6.79
N LEU A 254 -8.69 27.53 -6.63
CA LEU A 254 -9.09 28.48 -5.58
C LEU A 254 -8.87 27.91 -4.17
N ALA A 255 -9.19 26.64 -3.96
CA ALA A 255 -8.94 25.98 -2.66
C ALA A 255 -7.44 25.93 -2.34
N PHE A 256 -6.58 25.67 -3.32
CA PHE A 256 -5.13 25.68 -3.15
C PHE A 256 -4.55 27.07 -2.91
N GLU A 257 -5.09 28.12 -3.54
CA GLU A 257 -4.70 29.50 -3.23
C GLU A 257 -4.96 29.85 -1.76
N GLU A 258 -6.14 29.50 -1.23
CA GLU A 258 -6.47 29.70 0.18
C GLU A 258 -5.57 28.85 1.09
N LEU A 259 -5.34 27.56 0.77
CA LEU A 259 -4.45 26.69 1.53
C LEU A 259 -3.05 27.28 1.63
N GLN A 260 -2.47 27.73 0.50
CA GLN A 260 -1.12 28.27 0.45
C GLN A 260 -0.97 29.55 1.27
N PHE A 261 -2.01 30.38 1.35
CA PHE A 261 -1.99 31.59 2.18
C PHE A 261 -1.80 31.26 3.67
N PHE A 262 -2.36 30.16 4.15
CA PHE A 262 -2.26 29.73 5.56
C PHE A 262 -1.12 28.72 5.81
N SER A 263 -0.39 28.34 4.77
CA SER A 263 0.68 27.34 4.83
C SER A 263 2.06 28.00 4.70
N GLU A 264 3.06 27.35 5.31
CA GLU A 264 4.48 27.68 5.13
C GLU A 264 5.11 26.85 4.01
N GLN A 265 4.56 25.67 3.78
CA GLN A 265 5.00 24.72 2.77
C GLN A 265 3.77 24.08 2.11
N PHE A 266 3.84 23.94 0.79
CA PHE A 266 2.85 23.19 0.01
C PHE A 266 3.55 22.52 -1.16
N GLU A 267 3.30 21.23 -1.36
CA GLU A 267 3.85 20.47 -2.48
C GLU A 267 2.84 19.42 -2.96
N ILE A 268 2.59 19.40 -4.27
CA ILE A 268 1.81 18.35 -4.92
C ILE A 268 2.73 17.15 -5.17
N LEU A 269 2.38 16.02 -4.57
CA LEU A 269 3.08 14.75 -4.74
C LEU A 269 2.65 14.02 -6.01
N GLY A 270 1.41 14.23 -6.45
CA GLY A 270 0.93 13.64 -7.69
C GLY A 270 -0.51 13.99 -8.03
N VAL A 271 -0.80 13.94 -9.34
CA VAL A 271 -2.14 14.00 -9.91
C VAL A 271 -2.31 12.78 -10.78
N TYR A 272 -3.28 11.93 -10.47
CA TYR A 272 -3.43 10.64 -11.13
C TYR A 272 -4.89 10.21 -11.27
N PRO A 273 -5.20 9.31 -12.22
CA PRO A 273 -6.56 8.78 -12.38
C PRO A 273 -7.03 8.07 -11.10
N ALA A 274 -8.25 8.35 -10.67
CA ALA A 274 -8.90 7.63 -9.61
C ALA A 274 -9.11 6.16 -10.04
N ASP A 275 -8.76 5.22 -9.17
CA ASP A 275 -9.04 3.80 -9.44
C ASP A 275 -10.56 3.55 -9.44
N PRO A 276 -11.09 2.73 -10.37
CA PRO A 276 -12.52 2.40 -10.43
C PRO A 276 -13.09 1.82 -9.14
N PHE A 277 -12.27 1.32 -8.24
CA PHE A 277 -12.69 0.83 -6.92
C PHE A 277 -13.34 1.95 -6.08
N ARG A 278 -12.88 3.21 -6.20
CA ARG A 278 -13.43 4.35 -5.45
C ARG A 278 -14.91 4.63 -5.76
N THR A 279 -15.39 4.23 -6.93
CA THR A 279 -16.80 4.45 -7.35
C THR A 279 -17.72 3.29 -7.02
N ARG A 280 -17.19 2.20 -6.44
CA ARG A 280 -17.96 0.99 -6.08
C ARG A 280 -18.39 0.99 -4.61
N VAL A 281 -18.05 2.01 -3.85
CA VAL A 281 -18.36 2.13 -2.42
C VAL A 281 -19.48 3.14 -2.20
#